data_d6994cc72f8560fb14d1dc5867a4d910
#
_entry.id   d6994cc72f8560fb14d1dc5867a4d910
#
_cell.length_a   1.000
_cell.length_b   1.000
_cell.length_c   1.000
_cell.angle_alpha   90.00
_cell.angle_beta   90.00
_cell.angle_gamma   90.00
#
_symmetry.space_group_name_H-M   'P 1'
#
loop_
_entity.id
_entity.type
_entity.pdbx_description
1 polymer ?
#
loop_
_entity_poly.entity_id
_entity_poly.type
_entity_poly.pdbx_seq_one_letter_code
_entity_poly.pdbx_strand_id
1 'polypeptide(L)'
;MINEVIVTKINSTYVRIDADEDVLHDINSYFAVYAEGYIFNPRYKARIWDGRIRFFGINNRLLPSGLVPLLEKFCEKHSYTLTYESDFNNFESEFDEQEFKETCDEALKDSGLHLRDYQEEACKLALQKRTGILQCCTSSGKSMIIYCMIKNMLKYKRIKKILLIVPNVSLVEQMRSDFIEYGWKDVDDTVELLYSSKKPTFKLPVLISTWQSLQKIEDKEYYEDIDAVIVDECHGSKANVINTILKQCINTEYRIGTTGTLPTGPADLLNINAVLGNVLYTITSKELIDRGILTKMTVAGIFVKYPAQFIAKNKGRSYPEEVKLVESYVARQKVLTTILAHTSKEHNVLLLCNHVEHLLNTAAWLTANYPDRNVKVISGDVSAADREDIRKKLESEEGTIIVATYGTCSTGINMPKLHEVILYANSKSKIKVLQSLGRGLRKHNTKNRVILYDIIDDMSYTARTRVIHNYLYQHWKEREKYYKEQEFPIKTMELGV
;
A
#
# COMPACT_ATOMS: atom_id res chain seq x y z
N MET A 1 -1.58 -41.14 21.95
CA MET A 1 -2.03 -40.23 20.90
C MET A 1 -0.78 -39.55 20.38
N ILE A 2 -0.44 -39.79 19.16
CA ILE A 2 0.73 -39.16 18.52
C ILE A 2 0.26 -37.77 18.11
N ASN A 3 0.58 -36.75 18.87
CA ASN A 3 0.28 -35.34 18.53
C ASN A 3 1.22 -34.86 17.41
N GLU A 4 1.27 -35.60 16.31
CA GLU A 4 2.15 -35.32 15.18
C GLU A 4 1.38 -34.67 14.05
N VAL A 5 1.97 -33.63 13.48
CA VAL A 5 1.48 -32.92 12.29
C VAL A 5 2.56 -33.02 11.22
N ILE A 6 2.24 -33.71 10.12
CA ILE A 6 3.18 -33.94 9.01
C ILE A 6 2.82 -32.95 7.90
N VAL A 7 3.83 -32.25 7.40
CA VAL A 7 3.70 -31.27 6.32
C VAL A 7 4.42 -31.76 5.08
N THR A 8 3.65 -31.97 4.01
CA THR A 8 4.17 -32.41 2.70
C THR A 8 4.02 -31.29 1.69
N LYS A 9 5.07 -30.95 0.96
CA LYS A 9 5.02 -29.95 -0.12
C LYS A 9 4.31 -30.52 -1.34
N ILE A 10 3.24 -29.88 -1.78
CA ILE A 10 2.55 -30.23 -3.05
C ILE A 10 3.10 -29.39 -4.21
N ASN A 11 3.17 -28.07 -4.00
CA ASN A 11 3.76 -27.11 -4.95
C ASN A 11 4.08 -25.79 -4.21
N SER A 12 4.43 -24.74 -4.92
CA SER A 12 4.72 -23.44 -4.29
C SER A 12 3.50 -22.76 -3.67
N THR A 13 2.30 -23.24 -3.95
CA THR A 13 1.04 -22.62 -3.47
C THR A 13 0.44 -23.35 -2.29
N TYR A 14 0.56 -24.70 -2.24
CA TYR A 14 -0.09 -25.54 -1.24
C TYR A 14 0.85 -26.56 -0.63
N VAL A 15 0.64 -26.79 0.66
CA VAL A 15 1.14 -27.94 1.40
C VAL A 15 -0.03 -28.82 1.81
N ARG A 16 0.21 -30.12 1.96
CA ARG A 16 -0.71 -31.07 2.55
C ARG A 16 -0.36 -31.26 4.01
N ILE A 17 -1.39 -31.34 4.85
CA ILE A 17 -1.28 -31.57 6.28
C ILE A 17 -1.89 -32.91 6.61
N ASP A 18 -1.11 -33.81 7.19
CA ASP A 18 -1.57 -35.09 7.69
C ASP A 18 -1.38 -35.11 9.23
N ALA A 19 -2.48 -35.41 9.95
CA ALA A 19 -2.55 -35.48 11.41
C ALA A 19 -3.81 -36.26 11.81
N ASP A 20 -3.97 -36.51 13.10
CA ASP A 20 -5.21 -37.09 13.65
C ASP A 20 -6.40 -36.14 13.39
N GLU A 21 -7.61 -36.70 13.24
CA GLU A 21 -8.81 -35.94 12.87
C GLU A 21 -9.13 -34.79 13.82
N ASP A 22 -8.96 -34.97 15.13
CA ASP A 22 -9.16 -33.92 16.13
C ASP A 22 -8.18 -32.76 15.90
N VAL A 23 -6.92 -33.05 15.59
CA VAL A 23 -5.88 -32.03 15.28
C VAL A 23 -6.20 -31.31 13.99
N LEU A 24 -6.71 -32.02 12.96
CA LEU A 24 -7.16 -31.39 11.69
C LEU A 24 -8.33 -30.44 11.94
N HIS A 25 -9.26 -30.78 12.85
CA HIS A 25 -10.36 -29.89 13.25
C HIS A 25 -9.86 -28.64 13.98
N ASP A 26 -8.86 -28.78 14.85
CA ASP A 26 -8.23 -27.66 15.53
C ASP A 26 -7.52 -26.73 14.56
N ILE A 27 -6.76 -27.30 13.62
CA ILE A 27 -6.10 -26.53 12.54
C ILE A 27 -7.15 -25.78 11.69
N ASN A 28 -8.26 -26.46 11.30
CA ASN A 28 -9.33 -25.81 10.55
C ASN A 28 -9.97 -24.65 11.31
N SER A 29 -10.15 -24.80 12.60
CA SER A 29 -10.72 -23.76 13.46
C SER A 29 -9.75 -22.59 13.64
N TYR A 30 -8.45 -22.85 13.76
CA TYR A 30 -7.42 -21.83 13.86
C TYR A 30 -7.30 -21.00 12.58
N PHE A 31 -7.35 -21.65 11.42
CA PHE A 31 -7.29 -20.97 10.12
C PHE A 31 -8.68 -20.55 9.60
N ALA A 32 -9.66 -20.35 10.49
CA ALA A 32 -10.98 -19.84 10.17
C ALA A 32 -11.20 -18.46 10.79
N VAL A 33 -11.43 -17.43 9.96
CA VAL A 33 -11.64 -16.04 10.37
C VAL A 33 -12.97 -15.51 9.87
N TYR A 34 -13.61 -14.63 10.62
CA TYR A 34 -14.84 -13.99 10.17
C TYR A 34 -14.58 -13.09 8.97
N ALA A 35 -15.43 -13.19 7.94
CA ALA A 35 -15.40 -12.30 6.80
C ALA A 35 -15.82 -10.88 7.22
N GLU A 36 -15.24 -9.84 6.61
CA GLU A 36 -15.65 -8.47 6.87
C GLU A 36 -17.14 -8.29 6.55
N GLY A 37 -17.88 -7.69 7.46
CA GLY A 37 -19.33 -7.45 7.30
C GLY A 37 -20.21 -8.70 7.25
N TYR A 38 -19.71 -9.86 7.70
CA TYR A 38 -20.44 -11.14 7.65
C TYR A 38 -21.86 -11.09 8.23
N ILE A 39 -22.09 -10.26 9.26
CA ILE A 39 -23.41 -10.06 9.89
C ILE A 39 -24.48 -9.49 8.94
N PHE A 40 -24.04 -8.77 7.89
CA PHE A 40 -24.93 -8.20 6.88
C PHE A 40 -25.17 -9.16 5.69
N ASN A 41 -24.42 -10.25 5.60
CA ASN A 41 -24.52 -11.20 4.51
C ASN A 41 -25.83 -12.01 4.58
N PRO A 42 -26.64 -12.08 3.51
CA PRO A 42 -27.89 -12.84 3.50
C PRO A 42 -27.72 -14.33 3.89
N ARG A 43 -26.63 -14.99 3.47
CA ARG A 43 -26.34 -16.39 3.78
C ARG A 43 -26.07 -16.61 5.27
N TYR A 44 -25.42 -15.65 5.94
CA TYR A 44 -25.25 -15.68 7.39
C TYR A 44 -26.56 -15.48 8.12
N LYS A 45 -27.38 -14.49 7.70
CA LYS A 45 -28.72 -14.25 8.27
C LYS A 45 -29.65 -15.47 8.10
N ALA A 46 -29.54 -16.18 6.98
CA ALA A 46 -30.28 -17.40 6.70
C ALA A 46 -29.67 -18.65 7.38
N ARG A 47 -28.59 -18.53 8.17
CA ARG A 47 -27.84 -19.61 8.83
C ARG A 47 -27.31 -20.70 7.88
N ILE A 48 -27.12 -20.37 6.60
CA ILE A 48 -26.54 -21.26 5.57
C ILE A 48 -25.01 -21.25 5.64
N TRP A 49 -24.43 -20.21 6.22
CA TRP A 49 -23.00 -19.98 6.37
C TRP A 49 -22.70 -19.40 7.74
N ASP A 50 -21.62 -19.82 8.39
CA ASP A 50 -21.21 -19.40 9.73
C ASP A 50 -20.47 -18.07 9.77
N GLY A 51 -20.32 -17.37 8.65
CA GLY A 51 -19.62 -16.09 8.54
C GLY A 51 -18.11 -16.19 8.44
N ARG A 52 -17.53 -17.39 8.41
CA ARG A 52 -16.08 -17.60 8.42
C ARG A 52 -15.54 -17.97 7.04
N ILE A 53 -14.35 -17.47 6.76
CA ILE A 53 -13.49 -17.90 5.66
C ILE A 53 -12.49 -18.89 6.23
N ARG A 54 -12.37 -20.06 5.62
CA ARG A 54 -11.45 -21.11 6.02
C ARG A 54 -10.31 -21.22 5.04
N PHE A 55 -9.10 -21.22 5.55
CA PHE A 55 -7.87 -21.35 4.74
C PHE A 55 -7.33 -22.77 4.73
N PHE A 56 -7.70 -23.61 5.69
CA PHE A 56 -7.40 -25.02 5.68
C PHE A 56 -8.65 -25.82 5.31
N GLY A 57 -8.55 -26.72 4.36
CA GLY A 57 -9.63 -27.62 3.96
C GLY A 57 -9.47 -29.01 4.58
N ILE A 58 -10.37 -29.42 5.48
CA ILE A 58 -10.29 -30.73 6.14
C ILE A 58 -10.35 -31.87 5.11
N ASN A 59 -11.26 -31.79 4.13
CA ASN A 59 -11.48 -32.88 3.17
C ASN A 59 -10.30 -33.09 2.21
N ASN A 60 -9.64 -32.03 1.78
CA ASN A 60 -8.50 -32.11 0.86
C ASN A 60 -7.16 -31.99 1.58
N ARG A 61 -7.18 -31.68 2.89
CA ARG A 61 -6.00 -31.50 3.75
C ARG A 61 -4.99 -30.46 3.25
N LEU A 62 -5.44 -29.48 2.44
CA LEU A 62 -4.59 -28.47 1.86
C LEU A 62 -4.58 -27.20 2.70
N LEU A 63 -3.38 -26.71 2.95
CA LEU A 63 -3.10 -25.40 3.53
C LEU A 63 -2.27 -24.59 2.54
N PRO A 64 -2.57 -23.29 2.30
CA PRO A 64 -1.68 -22.40 1.54
C PRO A 64 -0.28 -22.37 2.14
N SER A 65 0.75 -22.54 1.31
CA SER A 65 2.15 -22.64 1.75
C SER A 65 2.64 -21.42 2.54
N GLY A 66 2.14 -20.22 2.23
CA GLY A 66 2.46 -18.98 2.96
C GLY A 66 1.97 -18.97 4.41
N LEU A 67 1.07 -19.90 4.81
CA LEU A 67 0.58 -20.02 6.18
C LEU A 67 1.36 -21.03 7.03
N VAL A 68 2.33 -21.72 6.46
CA VAL A 68 3.16 -22.69 7.21
C VAL A 68 3.82 -22.07 8.44
N PRO A 69 4.41 -20.84 8.42
CA PRO A 69 4.97 -20.24 9.63
C PRO A 69 3.93 -19.93 10.72
N LEU A 70 2.65 -19.81 10.38
CA LEU A 70 1.56 -19.72 11.38
C LEU A 70 1.16 -21.09 11.91
N LEU A 71 1.25 -22.13 11.08
CA LEU A 71 1.06 -23.52 11.52
C LEU A 71 2.16 -23.93 12.51
N GLU A 72 3.40 -23.56 12.27
CA GLU A 72 4.52 -23.78 13.21
C GLU A 72 4.21 -23.21 14.59
N LYS A 73 3.80 -21.94 14.65
CA LYS A 73 3.40 -21.26 15.89
C LYS A 73 2.18 -21.92 16.56
N PHE A 74 1.23 -22.41 15.76
CA PHE A 74 0.08 -23.13 16.25
C PHE A 74 0.52 -24.44 16.90
N CYS A 75 1.34 -25.25 16.24
CA CYS A 75 1.85 -26.52 16.76
C CYS A 75 2.67 -26.30 18.03
N GLU A 76 3.57 -25.31 18.05
CA GLU A 76 4.35 -24.94 19.22
C GLU A 76 3.43 -24.61 20.42
N LYS A 77 2.43 -23.76 20.21
CA LYS A 77 1.49 -23.35 21.26
C LYS A 77 0.67 -24.52 21.84
N HIS A 78 0.32 -25.49 20.99
CA HIS A 78 -0.51 -26.64 21.37
C HIS A 78 0.31 -27.88 21.71
N SER A 79 1.66 -27.77 21.70
CA SER A 79 2.59 -28.88 21.96
C SER A 79 2.42 -30.03 20.98
N TYR A 80 2.09 -29.74 19.72
CA TYR A 80 2.10 -30.70 18.64
C TYR A 80 3.50 -30.80 18.04
N THR A 81 3.91 -32.04 17.71
CA THR A 81 5.19 -32.26 17.02
C THR A 81 4.99 -32.02 15.54
N LEU A 82 5.72 -31.05 14.97
CA LEU A 82 5.67 -30.75 13.55
C LEU A 82 6.82 -31.45 12.82
N THR A 83 6.49 -32.22 11.79
CA THR A 83 7.46 -32.94 10.97
C THR A 83 7.30 -32.54 9.50
N TYR A 84 8.43 -32.30 8.83
CA TYR A 84 8.45 -32.01 7.40
C TYR A 84 8.94 -33.22 6.62
N GLU A 85 8.28 -33.58 5.52
CA GLU A 85 8.83 -34.52 4.58
C GLU A 85 10.07 -33.97 3.87
N SER A 86 10.97 -34.86 3.40
CA SER A 86 12.32 -34.58 2.95
C SER A 86 12.47 -33.48 1.90
N ASP A 87 11.44 -33.21 1.10
CA ASP A 87 11.48 -32.23 0.04
C ASP A 87 11.18 -30.79 0.50
N PHE A 88 10.84 -30.60 1.79
CA PHE A 88 10.47 -29.29 2.32
C PHE A 88 11.69 -28.41 2.66
N ASN A 89 12.83 -29.02 3.00
CA ASN A 89 14.03 -28.32 3.48
C ASN A 89 14.81 -27.53 2.39
N ASN A 90 14.38 -27.58 1.13
CA ASN A 90 15.04 -26.87 0.03
C ASN A 90 14.71 -25.39 -0.09
N PHE A 91 14.03 -24.77 0.93
CA PHE A 91 13.69 -23.35 0.91
C PHE A 91 14.79 -22.43 1.45
N GLU A 92 15.78 -22.94 2.18
CA GLU A 92 16.95 -22.16 2.54
C GLU A 92 18.03 -22.38 1.50
N SER A 93 18.22 -21.40 0.63
CA SER A 93 19.39 -21.41 -0.29
C SER A 93 20.64 -21.08 0.50
N GLU A 94 21.77 -21.62 0.05
CA GLU A 94 23.07 -21.05 0.34
C GLU A 94 23.04 -19.60 -0.19
N PHE A 95 22.81 -18.64 0.69
CA PHE A 95 22.82 -17.22 0.36
C PHE A 95 24.24 -16.71 0.55
N ASP A 96 24.87 -16.32 -0.56
CA ASP A 96 26.18 -15.70 -0.53
C ASP A 96 26.03 -14.18 -0.37
N GLU A 97 26.39 -13.69 0.81
CA GLU A 97 26.32 -12.28 1.14
C GLU A 97 27.30 -11.43 0.32
N GLN A 98 28.45 -11.96 -0.01
CA GLN A 98 29.44 -11.26 -0.81
C GLN A 98 28.95 -11.14 -2.27
N GLU A 99 28.46 -12.24 -2.85
CA GLU A 99 27.89 -12.23 -4.20
C GLU A 99 26.68 -11.28 -4.30
N PHE A 100 25.84 -11.24 -3.26
CA PHE A 100 24.73 -10.29 -3.19
C PHE A 100 25.21 -8.84 -3.25
N LYS A 101 26.21 -8.46 -2.44
CA LYS A 101 26.77 -7.11 -2.41
C LYS A 101 27.38 -6.73 -3.75
N GLU A 102 28.24 -7.59 -4.29
CA GLU A 102 28.88 -7.39 -5.59
C GLU A 102 27.81 -7.17 -6.70
N THR A 103 26.74 -7.95 -6.68
CA THR A 103 25.64 -7.80 -7.65
C THR A 103 24.91 -6.49 -7.51
N CYS A 104 24.61 -6.04 -6.28
CA CYS A 104 23.97 -4.75 -6.04
C CYS A 104 24.87 -3.58 -6.43
N ASP A 105 26.15 -3.63 -6.09
CA ASP A 105 27.13 -2.59 -6.44
C ASP A 105 27.31 -2.49 -7.96
N GLU A 106 27.41 -3.62 -8.67
CA GLU A 106 27.47 -3.66 -10.12
C GLU A 106 26.18 -3.09 -10.75
N ALA A 107 25.01 -3.47 -10.24
CA ALA A 107 23.71 -3.02 -10.75
C ALA A 107 23.50 -1.51 -10.58
N LEU A 108 24.02 -0.89 -9.52
CA LEU A 108 23.88 0.53 -9.20
C LEU A 108 25.05 1.40 -9.64
N LYS A 109 26.12 0.80 -10.18
CA LYS A 109 27.38 1.47 -10.51
C LYS A 109 27.21 2.73 -11.37
N ASP A 110 26.38 2.64 -12.39
CA ASP A 110 26.20 3.73 -13.36
C ASP A 110 25.32 4.88 -12.82
N SER A 111 24.50 4.62 -11.81
CA SER A 111 23.64 5.63 -11.17
C SER A 111 24.36 6.41 -10.06
N GLY A 112 25.47 5.91 -9.55
CA GLY A 112 26.13 6.44 -8.36
C GLY A 112 25.33 6.28 -7.07
N LEU A 113 24.26 5.48 -7.09
CA LEU A 113 23.44 5.18 -5.92
C LEU A 113 23.98 3.93 -5.19
N HIS A 114 23.64 3.82 -3.91
CA HIS A 114 23.96 2.67 -3.09
C HIS A 114 22.74 2.29 -2.24
N LEU A 115 22.61 0.99 -1.95
CA LEU A 115 21.60 0.55 -0.96
C LEU A 115 21.94 1.14 0.41
N ARG A 116 20.92 1.60 1.11
CA ARG A 116 21.02 1.90 2.55
C ARG A 116 20.95 0.61 3.34
N ASP A 117 21.46 0.62 4.58
CA ASP A 117 21.49 -0.53 5.48
C ASP A 117 20.15 -1.28 5.56
N TYR A 118 19.06 -0.57 5.78
CA TYR A 118 17.71 -1.16 5.87
C TYR A 118 17.19 -1.71 4.52
N GLN A 119 17.63 -1.15 3.40
CA GLN A 119 17.28 -1.64 2.06
C GLN A 119 18.05 -2.94 1.76
N GLU A 120 19.33 -2.96 2.13
CA GLU A 120 20.19 -4.13 2.03
C GLU A 120 19.61 -5.28 2.86
N GLU A 121 19.24 -5.03 4.12
CA GLU A 121 18.65 -6.01 5.03
C GLU A 121 17.31 -6.57 4.47
N ALA A 122 16.44 -5.69 3.97
CA ALA A 122 15.18 -6.10 3.35
C ALA A 122 15.41 -7.01 2.13
N CYS A 123 16.36 -6.66 1.25
CA CYS A 123 16.72 -7.48 0.09
C CYS A 123 17.26 -8.85 0.52
N LYS A 124 18.20 -8.88 1.48
CA LYS A 124 18.79 -10.11 2.00
C LYS A 124 17.73 -11.06 2.52
N LEU A 125 16.86 -10.58 3.42
CA LEU A 125 15.78 -11.38 3.99
C LEU A 125 14.83 -11.93 2.92
N ALA A 126 14.48 -11.12 1.92
CA ALA A 126 13.62 -11.57 0.83
C ALA A 126 14.27 -12.68 -0.01
N LEU A 127 15.57 -12.54 -0.35
CA LEU A 127 16.29 -13.51 -1.14
C LEU A 127 16.59 -14.81 -0.37
N GLN A 128 16.89 -14.71 0.93
CA GLN A 128 17.13 -15.87 1.80
C GLN A 128 15.85 -16.66 2.05
N LYS A 129 14.75 -15.98 2.42
CA LYS A 129 13.49 -16.61 2.79
C LYS A 129 12.59 -16.93 1.60
N ARG A 130 12.84 -16.33 0.44
CA ARG A 130 12.14 -16.55 -0.85
C ARG A 130 10.64 -16.25 -0.82
N THR A 131 9.98 -16.34 0.33
CA THR A 131 8.54 -16.13 0.49
C THR A 131 8.29 -15.22 1.68
N GLY A 132 7.64 -14.07 1.45
CA GLY A 132 7.27 -13.14 2.52
C GLY A 132 7.00 -11.72 2.06
N ILE A 133 6.70 -10.87 3.02
CA ILE A 133 6.28 -9.48 2.81
C ILE A 133 7.32 -8.52 3.41
N LEU A 134 7.73 -7.54 2.63
CA LEU A 134 8.53 -6.41 3.05
C LEU A 134 7.62 -5.22 3.32
N GLN A 135 7.38 -4.92 4.59
CA GLN A 135 6.60 -3.74 4.99
C GLN A 135 7.54 -2.54 5.05
N CYS A 136 7.65 -1.85 3.94
CA CYS A 136 8.50 -0.68 3.79
C CYS A 136 7.65 0.57 3.56
N CYS A 137 7.73 1.55 4.46
CA CYS A 137 6.92 2.76 4.38
C CYS A 137 7.10 3.50 3.04
N THR A 138 6.16 4.40 2.71
CA THR A 138 6.29 5.23 1.51
C THR A 138 7.57 6.06 1.58
N SER A 139 8.26 6.20 0.44
CA SER A 139 9.56 6.89 0.31
C SER A 139 10.74 6.19 1.00
N SER A 140 10.61 4.92 1.38
CA SER A 140 11.75 4.09 1.82
C SER A 140 12.64 3.60 0.68
N GLY A 141 12.24 3.79 -0.59
CA GLY A 141 12.94 3.31 -1.77
C GLY A 141 12.59 1.87 -2.16
N LYS A 142 11.33 1.48 -2.04
CA LYS A 142 10.82 0.14 -2.44
C LYS A 142 11.21 -0.26 -3.86
N SER A 143 11.15 0.68 -4.83
CA SER A 143 11.53 0.40 -6.23
C SER A 143 13.01 -0.01 -6.36
N MET A 144 13.91 0.58 -5.57
CA MET A 144 15.31 0.19 -5.54
C MET A 144 15.52 -1.20 -4.90
N ILE A 145 14.78 -1.52 -3.83
CA ILE A 145 14.77 -2.85 -3.23
C ILE A 145 14.32 -3.88 -4.27
N ILE A 146 13.21 -3.63 -4.98
CA ILE A 146 12.69 -4.50 -6.05
C ILE A 146 13.73 -4.65 -7.16
N TYR A 147 14.35 -3.56 -7.61
CA TYR A 147 15.38 -3.56 -8.63
C TYR A 147 16.56 -4.47 -8.25
N CYS A 148 17.12 -4.29 -7.06
CA CYS A 148 18.26 -5.09 -6.59
C CYS A 148 17.88 -6.56 -6.40
N MET A 149 16.67 -6.87 -5.92
CA MET A 149 16.17 -8.24 -5.86
C MET A 149 16.11 -8.89 -7.26
N ILE A 150 15.54 -8.19 -8.25
CA ILE A 150 15.42 -8.68 -9.62
C ILE A 150 16.82 -8.92 -10.21
N LYS A 151 17.77 -7.99 -10.06
CA LYS A 151 19.15 -8.15 -10.56
C LYS A 151 19.84 -9.36 -9.94
N ASN A 152 19.66 -9.59 -8.64
CA ASN A 152 20.18 -10.79 -7.98
C ASN A 152 19.51 -12.07 -8.47
N MET A 153 18.16 -12.08 -8.61
CA MET A 153 17.44 -13.25 -9.13
C MET A 153 17.88 -13.62 -10.54
N LEU A 154 18.07 -12.65 -11.43
CA LEU A 154 18.51 -12.86 -12.81
C LEU A 154 19.94 -13.44 -12.91
N LYS A 155 20.75 -13.26 -11.87
CA LYS A 155 22.10 -13.84 -11.81
C LYS A 155 22.05 -15.37 -11.60
N TYR A 156 20.99 -15.89 -10.98
CA TYR A 156 20.83 -17.33 -10.80
C TYR A 156 20.28 -17.96 -12.09
N LYS A 157 21.01 -18.91 -12.66
CA LYS A 157 20.64 -19.56 -13.93
C LYS A 157 19.27 -20.24 -13.93
N ARG A 158 18.73 -20.58 -12.77
CA ARG A 158 17.43 -21.22 -12.60
C ARG A 158 16.26 -20.24 -12.68
N ILE A 159 16.47 -18.96 -12.37
CA ILE A 159 15.43 -17.92 -12.46
C ILE A 159 15.44 -17.31 -13.85
N LYS A 160 14.47 -17.71 -14.66
CA LYS A 160 14.36 -17.33 -16.09
C LYS A 160 13.22 -16.35 -16.33
N LYS A 161 12.14 -16.44 -15.53
CA LYS A 161 10.94 -15.62 -15.70
C LYS A 161 10.52 -14.99 -14.37
N ILE A 162 10.54 -13.68 -14.33
CA ILE A 162 10.15 -12.87 -13.16
C ILE A 162 8.91 -12.06 -13.52
N LEU A 163 7.85 -12.18 -12.71
CA LEU A 163 6.63 -11.38 -12.81
C LEU A 163 6.60 -10.32 -11.71
N LEU A 164 6.63 -9.03 -12.09
CA LEU A 164 6.42 -7.90 -11.20
C LEU A 164 4.99 -7.36 -11.40
N ILE A 165 4.16 -7.51 -10.38
CA ILE A 165 2.78 -7.02 -10.37
C ILE A 165 2.74 -5.67 -9.68
N VAL A 166 2.23 -4.65 -10.37
CA VAL A 166 2.03 -3.30 -9.84
C VAL A 166 0.55 -2.88 -9.88
N PRO A 167 0.09 -1.97 -9.02
CA PRO A 167 -1.34 -1.68 -8.87
C PRO A 167 -2.00 -0.97 -10.07
N ASN A 168 -1.24 -0.25 -10.90
CA ASN A 168 -1.81 0.53 -12.02
C ASN A 168 -0.79 0.79 -13.14
N VAL A 169 -1.29 1.24 -14.29
CA VAL A 169 -0.51 1.48 -15.51
C VAL A 169 0.59 2.53 -15.32
N SER A 170 0.30 3.61 -14.59
CA SER A 170 1.31 4.65 -14.35
C SER A 170 2.53 4.12 -13.59
N LEU A 171 2.32 3.14 -12.68
CA LEU A 171 3.41 2.51 -11.95
C LEU A 171 4.19 1.50 -12.80
N VAL A 172 3.59 0.91 -13.84
CA VAL A 172 4.33 0.08 -14.81
C VAL A 172 5.41 0.92 -15.50
N GLU A 173 5.03 2.07 -16.04
CA GLU A 173 5.97 2.97 -16.72
C GLU A 173 6.98 3.60 -15.75
N GLN A 174 6.53 3.97 -14.55
CA GLN A 174 7.41 4.52 -13.53
C GLN A 174 8.48 3.50 -13.10
N MET A 175 8.08 2.24 -12.86
CA MET A 175 9.02 1.21 -12.44
C MET A 175 10.11 0.98 -13.50
N ARG A 176 9.73 0.97 -14.79
CA ARG A 176 10.71 0.92 -15.88
C ARG A 176 11.62 2.16 -15.88
N SER A 177 11.07 3.36 -15.72
CA SER A 177 11.85 4.59 -15.64
C SER A 177 12.82 4.58 -14.46
N ASP A 178 12.36 4.13 -13.28
CA ASP A 178 13.19 3.98 -12.08
C ASP A 178 14.36 3.00 -12.35
N PHE A 179 14.10 1.88 -13.05
CA PHE A 179 15.14 0.91 -13.39
C PHE A 179 16.22 1.49 -14.32
N ILE A 180 15.84 2.33 -15.28
CA ILE A 180 16.79 3.06 -16.14
C ILE A 180 17.62 4.03 -15.28
N GLU A 181 16.97 4.78 -14.39
CA GLU A 181 17.62 5.73 -13.48
C GLU A 181 18.61 5.02 -12.53
N TYR A 182 18.31 3.78 -12.13
CA TYR A 182 19.20 2.96 -11.30
C TYR A 182 20.36 2.33 -12.08
N GLY A 183 20.43 2.50 -13.40
CA GLY A 183 21.56 2.08 -14.24
C GLY A 183 21.30 0.83 -15.09
N TRP A 184 20.03 0.40 -15.29
CA TRP A 184 19.73 -0.74 -16.16
C TRP A 184 19.75 -0.35 -17.64
N LYS A 185 20.90 -0.51 -18.30
CA LYS A 185 21.13 -0.05 -19.69
C LYS A 185 20.35 -0.86 -20.74
N ASP A 186 20.23 -2.15 -20.55
CA ASP A 186 19.57 -3.12 -21.45
C ASP A 186 18.13 -3.45 -20.98
N VAL A 187 17.45 -2.49 -20.35
CA VAL A 187 16.11 -2.68 -19.82
C VAL A 187 15.13 -3.10 -20.91
N ASP A 188 15.22 -2.56 -22.11
CA ASP A 188 14.31 -2.85 -23.23
C ASP A 188 14.49 -4.27 -23.80
N ASP A 189 15.67 -4.86 -23.63
CA ASP A 189 15.97 -6.24 -24.05
C ASP A 189 15.65 -7.25 -22.93
N THR A 190 15.38 -6.78 -21.71
CA THR A 190 15.19 -7.63 -20.53
C THR A 190 13.80 -7.52 -19.94
N VAL A 191 13.15 -6.37 -20.06
CA VAL A 191 11.87 -6.05 -19.37
C VAL A 191 10.75 -5.82 -20.37
N GLU A 192 9.73 -6.66 -20.31
CA GLU A 192 8.48 -6.51 -21.05
C GLU A 192 7.44 -5.79 -20.18
N LEU A 193 6.67 -4.87 -20.80
CA LEU A 193 5.58 -4.16 -20.15
C LEU A 193 4.23 -4.64 -20.67
N LEU A 194 3.35 -5.09 -19.77
CA LEU A 194 2.01 -5.52 -20.13
C LEU A 194 0.92 -4.68 -19.42
N TYR A 195 0.21 -3.89 -20.19
CA TYR A 195 -0.96 -3.12 -19.73
C TYR A 195 -1.88 -2.74 -20.89
N SER A 196 -3.13 -2.38 -20.57
CA SER A 196 -4.18 -1.98 -21.54
C SER A 196 -4.49 -3.07 -22.59
N SER A 197 -4.26 -2.80 -23.88
CA SER A 197 -4.53 -3.71 -24.99
C SER A 197 -3.31 -4.47 -25.51
N LYS A 198 -2.15 -4.28 -24.89
CA LYS A 198 -0.93 -5.01 -25.27
C LYS A 198 -1.13 -6.50 -25.02
N LYS A 199 -0.78 -7.33 -26.00
CA LYS A 199 -0.73 -8.78 -25.81
C LYS A 199 0.65 -9.16 -25.26
N PRO A 200 0.73 -10.03 -24.24
CA PRO A 200 2.00 -10.47 -23.73
C PRO A 200 2.71 -11.35 -24.77
N THR A 201 4.01 -11.16 -24.91
CA THR A 201 4.86 -12.03 -25.74
C THR A 201 5.59 -13.05 -24.88
N PHE A 202 5.81 -12.73 -23.61
CA PHE A 202 6.55 -13.53 -22.61
C PHE A 202 7.93 -14.00 -23.06
N LYS A 203 8.55 -13.22 -23.93
CA LYS A 203 9.86 -13.53 -24.47
C LYS A 203 11.00 -13.03 -23.58
N LEU A 204 10.76 -11.92 -22.87
CA LEU A 204 11.76 -11.31 -22.03
C LEU A 204 11.75 -11.88 -20.60
N PRO A 205 12.89 -11.89 -19.91
CA PRO A 205 13.03 -12.46 -18.57
C PRO A 205 12.15 -11.82 -17.50
N VAL A 206 11.85 -10.51 -17.61
CA VAL A 206 11.06 -9.78 -16.61
C VAL A 206 9.82 -9.23 -17.26
N LEU A 207 8.66 -9.51 -16.67
CA LEU A 207 7.38 -8.90 -17.05
C LEU A 207 6.90 -7.97 -15.94
N ILE A 208 6.70 -6.67 -16.26
CA ILE A 208 6.02 -5.73 -15.37
C ILE A 208 4.59 -5.58 -15.85
N SER A 209 3.62 -5.88 -14.99
CA SER A 209 2.21 -5.86 -15.38
C SER A 209 1.29 -5.36 -14.27
N THR A 210 0.08 -4.94 -14.67
CA THR A 210 -1.01 -4.71 -13.72
C THR A 210 -1.81 -6.00 -13.54
N TRP A 211 -2.42 -6.19 -12.35
CA TRP A 211 -3.29 -7.33 -12.09
C TRP A 211 -4.48 -7.40 -13.08
N GLN A 212 -4.99 -6.23 -13.56
CA GLN A 212 -6.09 -6.16 -14.54
C GLN A 212 -5.70 -6.75 -15.90
N SER A 213 -4.45 -6.59 -16.29
CA SER A 213 -3.95 -7.16 -17.54
C SER A 213 -3.70 -8.65 -17.42
N LEU A 214 -3.12 -9.08 -16.30
CA LEU A 214 -2.89 -10.49 -16.02
C LEU A 214 -4.20 -11.28 -15.94
N GLN A 215 -5.24 -10.73 -15.33
CA GLN A 215 -6.55 -11.39 -15.23
C GLN A 215 -7.16 -11.79 -16.59
N LYS A 216 -6.73 -11.13 -17.68
CA LYS A 216 -7.21 -11.43 -19.05
C LYS A 216 -6.45 -12.56 -19.73
N ILE A 217 -5.39 -13.06 -19.12
CA ILE A 217 -4.61 -14.17 -19.65
C ILE A 217 -5.31 -15.47 -19.25
N GLU A 218 -5.82 -16.19 -20.25
CA GLU A 218 -6.55 -17.46 -20.05
C GLU A 218 -5.59 -18.66 -20.04
N ASP A 219 -4.38 -18.50 -20.60
CA ASP A 219 -3.36 -19.53 -20.67
C ASP A 219 -2.74 -19.79 -19.30
N LYS A 220 -3.01 -20.99 -18.76
CA LYS A 220 -2.48 -21.43 -17.46
C LYS A 220 -0.99 -21.79 -17.54
N GLU A 221 -0.53 -22.35 -18.67
CA GLU A 221 0.86 -22.74 -18.85
C GLU A 221 1.79 -21.54 -18.66
N TYR A 222 1.32 -20.34 -19.06
CA TYR A 222 2.05 -19.11 -18.80
C TYR A 222 2.43 -18.92 -17.33
N TYR A 223 1.47 -19.13 -16.42
CA TYR A 223 1.70 -18.93 -14.99
C TYR A 223 2.56 -20.02 -14.36
N GLU A 224 2.55 -21.22 -14.92
CA GLU A 224 3.36 -22.34 -14.45
C GLU A 224 4.84 -22.15 -14.75
N ASP A 225 5.18 -21.37 -15.79
CA ASP A 225 6.55 -21.05 -16.21
C ASP A 225 7.21 -19.94 -15.37
N ILE A 226 6.49 -19.30 -14.44
CA ILE A 226 7.00 -18.18 -13.65
C ILE A 226 7.82 -18.69 -12.46
N ASP A 227 9.11 -18.33 -12.43
CA ASP A 227 10.03 -18.73 -11.37
C ASP A 227 10.01 -17.78 -10.17
N ALA A 228 9.71 -16.48 -10.38
CA ALA A 228 9.64 -15.49 -9.31
C ALA A 228 8.48 -14.51 -9.51
N VAL A 229 7.76 -14.21 -8.42
CA VAL A 229 6.71 -13.19 -8.40
C VAL A 229 7.02 -12.15 -7.34
N ILE A 230 6.98 -10.88 -7.74
CA ILE A 230 7.06 -9.73 -6.84
C ILE A 230 5.76 -8.94 -6.98
N VAL A 231 5.10 -8.63 -5.86
CA VAL A 231 3.84 -7.86 -5.83
C VAL A 231 4.07 -6.56 -5.10
N ASP A 232 4.11 -5.44 -5.84
CA ASP A 232 4.17 -4.12 -5.22
C ASP A 232 2.78 -3.67 -4.76
N GLU A 233 2.73 -2.99 -3.60
CA GLU A 233 1.51 -2.56 -2.92
C GLU A 233 0.52 -3.73 -2.71
N CYS A 234 1.02 -4.86 -2.20
CA CYS A 234 0.28 -6.12 -2.04
C CYS A 234 -0.93 -6.05 -1.11
N HIS A 235 -1.09 -4.96 -0.34
CA HIS A 235 -2.23 -4.69 0.54
C HIS A 235 -3.52 -4.30 -0.19
N GLY A 236 -3.50 -4.10 -1.49
CA GLY A 236 -4.59 -3.49 -2.26
C GLY A 236 -5.94 -4.22 -2.14
N SER A 237 -7.03 -3.47 -2.33
CA SER A 237 -8.43 -3.96 -2.30
C SER A 237 -8.75 -5.07 -3.32
N LYS A 238 -7.80 -5.48 -4.12
CA LYS A 238 -7.87 -6.52 -5.14
C LYS A 238 -7.11 -7.80 -4.75
N ALA A 239 -6.81 -7.96 -3.46
CA ALA A 239 -6.13 -9.13 -2.93
C ALA A 239 -6.70 -10.46 -3.46
N ASN A 240 -8.02 -10.59 -3.59
CA ASN A 240 -8.65 -11.80 -4.13
C ASN A 240 -8.24 -12.11 -5.58
N VAL A 241 -8.12 -11.08 -6.44
CA VAL A 241 -7.69 -11.27 -7.84
C VAL A 241 -6.21 -11.62 -7.91
N ILE A 242 -5.38 -10.89 -7.16
CA ILE A 242 -3.96 -11.17 -7.04
C ILE A 242 -3.75 -12.59 -6.51
N ASN A 243 -4.49 -13.01 -5.49
CA ASN A 243 -4.45 -14.36 -4.95
C ASN A 243 -4.82 -15.41 -6.00
N THR A 244 -5.81 -15.13 -6.86
CA THR A 244 -6.19 -16.04 -7.95
C THR A 244 -5.05 -16.20 -8.96
N ILE A 245 -4.34 -15.11 -9.30
CA ILE A 245 -3.18 -15.15 -10.18
C ILE A 245 -2.05 -15.94 -9.51
N LEU A 246 -1.71 -15.58 -8.27
CA LEU A 246 -0.59 -16.22 -7.54
C LEU A 246 -0.82 -17.73 -7.31
N LYS A 247 -2.07 -18.18 -7.17
CA LYS A 247 -2.40 -19.60 -7.04
C LYS A 247 -2.12 -20.40 -8.32
N GLN A 248 -2.05 -19.75 -9.47
CA GLN A 248 -1.69 -20.40 -10.74
C GLN A 248 -0.17 -20.52 -10.91
N CYS A 249 0.63 -19.70 -10.25
CA CYS A 249 2.09 -19.74 -10.29
C CYS A 249 2.63 -20.89 -9.39
N ILE A 250 2.35 -22.13 -9.75
CA ILE A 250 2.58 -23.32 -8.89
C ILE A 250 4.05 -23.71 -8.78
N ASN A 251 4.91 -23.28 -9.71
CA ASN A 251 6.34 -23.61 -9.76
C ASN A 251 7.23 -22.47 -9.26
N THR A 252 6.64 -21.37 -8.79
CA THR A 252 7.36 -20.16 -8.40
C THR A 252 8.25 -20.41 -7.19
N GLU A 253 9.52 -20.08 -7.30
CA GLU A 253 10.51 -20.20 -6.24
C GLU A 253 10.49 -19.00 -5.26
N TYR A 254 10.31 -17.78 -5.80
CA TYR A 254 10.27 -16.55 -5.02
C TYR A 254 8.87 -15.90 -5.07
N ARG A 255 8.31 -15.60 -3.89
CA ARG A 255 7.00 -14.95 -3.73
C ARG A 255 7.12 -13.79 -2.75
N ILE A 256 7.43 -12.61 -3.23
CA ILE A 256 7.73 -11.44 -2.40
C ILE A 256 6.64 -10.38 -2.58
N GLY A 257 6.05 -9.97 -1.46
CA GLY A 257 5.18 -8.78 -1.41
C GLY A 257 5.94 -7.57 -0.90
N THR A 258 5.68 -6.39 -1.48
CA THR A 258 6.13 -5.11 -0.92
C THR A 258 4.92 -4.23 -0.62
N THR A 259 4.93 -3.52 0.50
CA THR A 259 3.85 -2.60 0.86
C THR A 259 4.29 -1.56 1.89
N GLY A 260 3.69 -0.38 1.85
CA GLY A 260 3.86 0.64 2.89
C GLY A 260 2.99 0.39 4.13
N THR A 261 1.91 -0.37 3.98
CA THR A 261 0.91 -0.62 5.03
C THR A 261 0.29 -1.99 4.86
N LEU A 262 0.01 -2.65 5.97
CA LEU A 262 -0.77 -3.90 5.97
C LEU A 262 -2.26 -3.62 6.22
N PRO A 263 -3.16 -4.49 5.73
CA PRO A 263 -4.56 -4.41 6.09
C PRO A 263 -4.74 -4.66 7.60
N THR A 264 -5.73 -3.99 8.18
CA THR A 264 -6.07 -4.13 9.61
C THR A 264 -7.06 -5.26 9.87
N GLY A 265 -7.78 -5.72 8.84
CA GLY A 265 -8.72 -6.83 8.93
C GLY A 265 -8.01 -8.18 9.02
N PRO A 266 -8.33 -9.04 10.02
CA PRO A 266 -7.69 -10.36 10.14
C PRO A 266 -7.86 -11.23 8.89
N ALA A 267 -9.03 -11.17 8.23
CA ALA A 267 -9.29 -11.94 7.02
C ALA A 267 -8.44 -11.48 5.84
N ASP A 268 -8.27 -10.17 5.67
CA ASP A 268 -7.46 -9.62 4.58
C ASP A 268 -5.98 -9.90 4.79
N LEU A 269 -5.50 -9.77 6.04
CA LEU A 269 -4.11 -10.09 6.38
C LEU A 269 -3.81 -11.57 6.14
N LEU A 270 -4.70 -12.47 6.60
CA LEU A 270 -4.52 -13.91 6.40
C LEU A 270 -4.58 -14.29 4.91
N ASN A 271 -5.41 -13.59 4.14
CA ASN A 271 -5.54 -13.76 2.69
C ASN A 271 -4.23 -13.43 1.95
N ILE A 272 -3.55 -12.36 2.34
CA ILE A 272 -2.26 -11.98 1.76
C ILE A 272 -1.17 -12.95 2.21
N ASN A 273 -1.12 -13.27 3.50
CA ASN A 273 -0.15 -14.22 4.04
C ASN A 273 -0.28 -15.60 3.39
N ALA A 274 -1.49 -16.02 3.04
CA ALA A 274 -1.72 -17.30 2.39
C ALA A 274 -0.94 -17.50 1.09
N VAL A 275 -0.70 -16.43 0.34
CA VAL A 275 -0.03 -16.48 -0.97
C VAL A 275 1.37 -15.89 -1.00
N LEU A 276 1.69 -14.98 -0.07
CA LEU A 276 2.98 -14.28 -0.01
C LEU A 276 3.79 -14.62 1.25
N GLY A 277 3.21 -15.30 2.23
CA GLY A 277 3.89 -15.58 3.50
C GLY A 277 3.80 -14.45 4.51
N ASN A 278 4.53 -14.59 5.61
CA ASN A 278 4.56 -13.64 6.71
C ASN A 278 5.39 -12.39 6.37
N VAL A 279 5.24 -11.36 7.23
CA VAL A 279 6.12 -10.18 7.19
C VAL A 279 7.53 -10.59 7.61
N LEU A 280 8.50 -10.38 6.71
CA LEU A 280 9.92 -10.66 6.92
C LEU A 280 10.65 -9.45 7.51
N TYR A 281 10.29 -8.27 7.03
CA TYR A 281 10.96 -7.03 7.39
C TYR A 281 9.97 -5.88 7.51
N THR A 282 10.21 -4.99 8.47
CA THR A 282 9.42 -3.77 8.66
C THR A 282 10.33 -2.58 8.86
N ILE A 283 10.12 -1.51 8.10
CA ILE A 283 10.71 -0.19 8.31
C ILE A 283 9.63 0.88 8.30
N THR A 284 9.52 1.63 9.39
CA THR A 284 8.48 2.63 9.60
C THR A 284 8.92 4.01 9.15
N SER A 285 7.94 4.91 8.89
CA SER A 285 8.25 6.33 8.62
C SER A 285 8.94 6.97 9.81
N LYS A 286 8.58 6.60 11.04
CA LYS A 286 9.21 7.11 12.25
C LYS A 286 10.70 6.80 12.28
N GLU A 287 11.09 5.52 12.09
CA GLU A 287 12.49 5.12 12.09
C GLU A 287 13.31 5.88 11.04
N LEU A 288 12.75 6.08 9.84
CA LEU A 288 13.44 6.82 8.78
C LEU A 288 13.52 8.33 9.08
N ILE A 289 12.55 8.90 9.79
CA ILE A 289 12.60 10.29 10.29
C ILE A 289 13.68 10.42 11.38
N ASP A 290 13.73 9.50 12.33
CA ASP A 290 14.70 9.48 13.42
C ASP A 290 16.14 9.33 12.90
N ARG A 291 16.33 8.48 11.87
CA ARG A 291 17.60 8.34 11.13
C ARG A 291 17.91 9.55 10.23
N GLY A 292 17.02 10.54 10.16
CA GLY A 292 17.18 11.72 9.31
C GLY A 292 17.11 11.42 7.80
N ILE A 293 16.55 10.31 7.37
CA ILE A 293 16.36 9.93 5.97
C ILE A 293 15.11 10.58 5.39
N LEU A 294 14.05 10.68 6.20
CA LEU A 294 12.82 11.39 5.86
C LEU A 294 12.71 12.71 6.60
N THR A 295 11.89 13.61 6.05
CA THR A 295 11.62 14.93 6.64
C THR A 295 10.64 14.77 7.80
N LYS A 296 10.83 15.55 8.88
CA LYS A 296 9.89 15.61 10.01
C LYS A 296 8.51 16.09 9.56
N MET A 297 7.45 15.51 10.14
CA MET A 297 6.06 15.91 9.88
C MET A 297 5.41 16.42 11.16
N THR A 298 4.57 17.45 11.05
CA THR A 298 3.67 17.91 12.11
C THR A 298 2.25 17.94 11.58
N VAL A 299 1.31 17.42 12.35
CA VAL A 299 -0.12 17.42 12.02
C VAL A 299 -0.78 18.62 12.68
N ALA A 300 -1.42 19.46 11.88
CA ALA A 300 -2.29 20.56 12.33
C ALA A 300 -3.76 20.16 12.10
N GLY A 301 -4.43 19.67 13.14
CA GLY A 301 -5.86 19.34 13.09
C GLY A 301 -6.73 20.57 13.23
N ILE A 302 -7.53 20.90 12.22
CA ILE A 302 -8.41 22.05 12.22
C ILE A 302 -9.86 21.59 12.39
N PHE A 303 -10.42 21.78 13.58
CA PHE A 303 -11.82 21.48 13.87
C PHE A 303 -12.71 22.61 13.35
N VAL A 304 -13.40 22.34 12.27
CA VAL A 304 -14.36 23.28 11.67
C VAL A 304 -15.66 23.21 12.44
N LYS A 305 -16.01 24.31 13.10
CA LYS A 305 -17.23 24.46 13.89
C LYS A 305 -18.32 25.14 13.08
N TYR A 306 -19.42 24.45 12.90
CA TYR A 306 -20.59 24.93 12.16
C TYR A 306 -21.59 25.62 13.09
N PRO A 307 -22.39 26.59 12.58
CA PRO A 307 -23.45 27.21 13.36
C PRO A 307 -24.45 26.19 13.90
N ALA A 308 -24.94 26.39 15.12
CA ALA A 308 -25.88 25.45 15.77
C ALA A 308 -27.15 25.19 14.94
N GLN A 309 -27.68 26.21 14.26
CA GLN A 309 -28.82 26.07 13.35
C GLN A 309 -28.51 25.18 12.15
N PHE A 310 -27.29 25.29 11.60
CA PHE A 310 -26.81 24.43 10.50
C PHE A 310 -26.73 22.96 10.92
N ILE A 311 -26.16 22.70 12.11
CA ILE A 311 -26.07 21.35 12.67
C ILE A 311 -27.47 20.78 12.93
N ALA A 312 -28.37 21.55 13.54
CA ALA A 312 -29.74 21.12 13.86
C ALA A 312 -30.52 20.69 12.61
N LYS A 313 -30.37 21.44 11.50
CA LYS A 313 -31.00 21.15 10.20
C LYS A 313 -30.43 19.91 9.51
N ASN A 314 -29.17 19.58 9.75
CA ASN A 314 -28.40 18.60 8.98
C ASN A 314 -28.01 17.35 9.80
N LYS A 315 -28.46 17.19 11.01
CA LYS A 315 -28.19 16.02 11.86
C LYS A 315 -28.76 14.73 11.28
N GLY A 316 -28.06 13.61 11.53
CA GLY A 316 -28.53 12.27 11.15
C GLY A 316 -28.41 11.94 9.65
N ARG A 317 -27.63 12.70 8.90
CA ARG A 317 -27.32 12.41 7.49
C ARG A 317 -26.44 11.18 7.37
N SER A 318 -26.53 10.51 6.23
CA SER A 318 -25.59 9.46 5.83
C SER A 318 -24.22 10.05 5.47
N TYR A 319 -23.17 9.23 5.47
CA TYR A 319 -21.82 9.67 5.11
C TYR A 319 -21.74 10.40 3.75
N PRO A 320 -22.33 9.88 2.63
CA PRO A 320 -22.29 10.58 1.35
C PRO A 320 -23.00 11.95 1.38
N GLU A 321 -24.07 12.08 2.16
CA GLU A 321 -24.79 13.34 2.33
C GLU A 321 -24.00 14.35 3.15
N GLU A 322 -23.28 13.91 4.21
CA GLU A 322 -22.38 14.77 4.98
C GLU A 322 -21.26 15.30 4.09
N VAL A 323 -20.63 14.44 3.26
CA VAL A 323 -19.56 14.85 2.35
C VAL A 323 -20.07 15.92 1.38
N LYS A 324 -21.18 15.69 0.70
CA LYS A 324 -21.77 16.68 -0.22
C LYS A 324 -22.12 18.00 0.48
N LEU A 325 -22.63 17.91 1.68
CA LEU A 325 -23.01 19.09 2.48
C LEU A 325 -21.80 19.98 2.78
N VAL A 326 -20.69 19.41 3.25
CA VAL A 326 -19.48 20.19 3.57
C VAL A 326 -18.75 20.69 2.33
N GLU A 327 -18.74 19.91 1.23
CA GLU A 327 -18.14 20.31 -0.04
C GLU A 327 -18.89 21.48 -0.69
N SER A 328 -20.22 21.59 -0.49
CA SER A 328 -21.06 22.67 -1.01
C SER A 328 -21.16 23.90 -0.07
N TYR A 329 -20.63 23.81 1.16
CA TYR A 329 -20.76 24.90 2.13
C TYR A 329 -19.72 26.00 1.90
N VAL A 330 -20.13 27.11 1.28
CA VAL A 330 -19.23 28.19 0.83
C VAL A 330 -18.40 28.77 1.98
N ALA A 331 -18.98 28.95 3.17
CA ALA A 331 -18.24 29.51 4.30
C ALA A 331 -17.05 28.65 4.75
N ARG A 332 -17.01 27.36 4.35
CA ARG A 332 -15.88 26.45 4.60
C ARG A 332 -14.60 26.88 3.88
N GLN A 333 -14.69 27.71 2.83
CA GLN A 333 -13.53 28.29 2.16
C GLN A 333 -12.66 29.15 3.11
N LYS A 334 -13.24 29.67 4.21
CA LYS A 334 -12.52 30.36 5.29
C LYS A 334 -11.37 29.50 5.87
N VAL A 335 -11.51 28.18 5.86
CA VAL A 335 -10.46 27.26 6.31
C VAL A 335 -9.22 27.41 5.43
N LEU A 336 -9.40 27.42 4.10
CA LEU A 336 -8.30 27.60 3.15
C LEU A 336 -7.67 28.99 3.29
N THR A 337 -8.49 30.04 3.44
CA THR A 337 -8.00 31.40 3.67
C THR A 337 -7.13 31.44 4.93
N THR A 338 -7.57 30.80 6.01
CA THR A 338 -6.81 30.76 7.28
C THR A 338 -5.50 30.01 7.13
N ILE A 339 -5.49 28.85 6.46
CA ILE A 339 -4.25 28.07 6.22
C ILE A 339 -3.27 28.86 5.36
N LEU A 340 -3.74 29.38 4.21
CA LEU A 340 -2.89 30.05 3.24
C LEU A 340 -2.34 31.39 3.75
N ALA A 341 -3.01 32.05 4.70
CA ALA A 341 -2.47 33.23 5.37
C ALA A 341 -1.25 32.92 6.23
N HIS A 342 -1.08 31.68 6.67
CA HIS A 342 0.08 31.23 7.46
C HIS A 342 1.12 30.46 6.64
N THR A 343 0.82 30.19 5.36
CA THR A 343 1.69 29.48 4.42
C THR A 343 2.60 30.47 3.71
N SER A 344 3.92 30.21 3.66
CA SER A 344 4.84 31.01 2.85
C SER A 344 4.43 30.99 1.38
N LYS A 345 4.56 32.12 0.69
CA LYS A 345 4.28 32.22 -0.76
C LYS A 345 5.19 31.33 -1.60
N GLU A 346 6.36 30.97 -1.10
CA GLU A 346 7.32 30.06 -1.76
C GLU A 346 7.02 28.58 -1.52
N HIS A 347 6.18 28.26 -0.54
CA HIS A 347 5.85 26.87 -0.22
C HIS A 347 4.97 26.22 -1.29
N ASN A 348 5.35 25.04 -1.73
CA ASN A 348 4.49 24.17 -2.54
C ASN A 348 3.50 23.47 -1.63
N VAL A 349 2.22 23.54 -1.99
CA VAL A 349 1.07 23.03 -1.23
C VAL A 349 0.36 21.96 -2.06
N LEU A 350 0.08 20.80 -1.46
CA LEU A 350 -0.79 19.78 -2.04
C LEU A 350 -2.14 19.79 -1.31
N LEU A 351 -3.22 20.08 -2.04
CA LEU A 351 -4.58 20.07 -1.53
C LEU A 351 -5.32 18.85 -2.09
N LEU A 352 -5.90 18.03 -1.21
CA LEU A 352 -6.54 16.77 -1.57
C LEU A 352 -8.06 16.85 -1.43
N CYS A 353 -8.76 16.53 -2.51
CA CYS A 353 -10.22 16.42 -2.61
C CYS A 353 -10.68 14.97 -2.88
N ASN A 354 -11.94 14.63 -2.56
CA ASN A 354 -12.52 13.34 -2.93
C ASN A 354 -13.12 13.34 -4.33
N HIS A 355 -13.86 14.40 -4.68
CA HIS A 355 -14.63 14.47 -5.92
C HIS A 355 -14.04 15.48 -6.89
N VAL A 356 -14.09 15.17 -8.20
CA VAL A 356 -13.54 16.02 -9.27
C VAL A 356 -14.26 17.37 -9.31
N GLU A 357 -15.58 17.40 -9.14
CA GLU A 357 -16.35 18.65 -9.10
C GLU A 357 -15.88 19.58 -7.98
N HIS A 358 -15.73 19.06 -6.76
CA HIS A 358 -15.21 19.84 -5.62
C HIS A 358 -13.78 20.31 -5.84
N LEU A 359 -12.96 19.47 -6.46
CA LEU A 359 -11.59 19.81 -6.86
C LEU A 359 -11.57 20.99 -7.84
N LEU A 360 -12.37 20.95 -8.91
CA LEU A 360 -12.41 22.01 -9.94
C LEU A 360 -12.94 23.33 -9.35
N ASN A 361 -13.99 23.28 -8.54
CA ASN A 361 -14.54 24.46 -7.86
C ASN A 361 -13.52 25.07 -6.88
N THR A 362 -12.78 24.23 -6.15
CA THR A 362 -11.73 24.68 -5.24
C THR A 362 -10.55 25.32 -6.00
N ALA A 363 -10.12 24.71 -7.11
CA ALA A 363 -9.05 25.26 -7.94
C ALA A 363 -9.44 26.61 -8.56
N ALA A 364 -10.66 26.73 -9.09
CA ALA A 364 -11.17 27.98 -9.63
C ALA A 364 -11.21 29.10 -8.57
N TRP A 365 -11.69 28.76 -7.36
CA TRP A 365 -11.71 29.70 -6.23
C TRP A 365 -10.30 30.12 -5.81
N LEU A 366 -9.35 29.19 -5.73
CA LEU A 366 -7.95 29.50 -5.41
C LEU A 366 -7.33 30.41 -6.46
N THR A 367 -7.52 30.16 -7.74
CA THR A 367 -7.02 30.98 -8.83
C THR A 367 -7.56 32.41 -8.76
N ALA A 368 -8.84 32.56 -8.43
CA ALA A 368 -9.47 33.88 -8.32
C ALA A 368 -9.01 34.68 -7.09
N ASN A 369 -8.76 34.02 -5.96
CA ASN A 369 -8.43 34.69 -4.69
C ASN A 369 -6.93 34.78 -4.40
N TYR A 370 -6.10 33.99 -5.09
CA TYR A 370 -4.64 33.95 -4.96
C TYR A 370 -3.94 34.05 -6.32
N PRO A 371 -4.12 35.17 -7.07
CA PRO A 371 -3.59 35.32 -8.43
C PRO A 371 -2.05 35.29 -8.47
N ASP A 372 -1.38 35.55 -7.36
CA ASP A 372 0.07 35.48 -7.23
C ASP A 372 0.59 34.03 -7.07
N ARG A 373 -0.29 33.05 -6.94
CA ARG A 373 0.06 31.63 -6.77
C ARG A 373 -0.28 30.85 -8.04
N ASN A 374 0.63 29.98 -8.45
CA ASN A 374 0.37 29.05 -9.55
C ASN A 374 -0.51 27.90 -9.06
N VAL A 375 -1.76 27.79 -9.56
CA VAL A 375 -2.69 26.72 -9.21
C VAL A 375 -2.71 25.68 -10.32
N LYS A 376 -2.37 24.44 -9.97
CA LYS A 376 -2.37 23.30 -10.90
C LYS A 376 -3.37 22.23 -10.47
N VAL A 377 -4.07 21.65 -11.43
CA VAL A 377 -5.08 20.60 -11.22
C VAL A 377 -4.55 19.27 -11.69
N ILE A 378 -4.69 18.22 -10.86
CA ILE A 378 -4.37 16.85 -11.23
C ILE A 378 -5.56 15.95 -10.92
N SER A 379 -6.30 15.56 -11.97
CA SER A 379 -7.44 14.64 -11.88
C SER A 379 -7.16 13.33 -12.63
N GLY A 380 -8.12 12.39 -12.54
CA GLY A 380 -8.05 11.10 -13.25
C GLY A 380 -7.98 11.22 -14.76
N ASP A 381 -8.53 12.30 -15.32
CA ASP A 381 -8.63 12.55 -16.76
C ASP A 381 -7.33 13.10 -17.37
N VAL A 382 -6.36 13.51 -16.52
CA VAL A 382 -5.04 13.98 -17.00
C VAL A 382 -4.23 12.79 -17.48
N SER A 383 -3.66 12.86 -18.69
CA SER A 383 -2.85 11.79 -19.25
C SER A 383 -1.59 11.48 -18.40
N ALA A 384 -1.03 10.28 -18.55
CA ALA A 384 0.20 9.92 -17.84
C ALA A 384 1.38 10.83 -18.24
N ALA A 385 1.45 11.23 -19.51
CA ALA A 385 2.48 12.14 -20.02
C ALA A 385 2.35 13.54 -19.40
N ASP A 386 1.13 14.09 -19.37
CA ASP A 386 0.90 15.41 -18.77
C ASP A 386 1.18 15.42 -17.26
N ARG A 387 0.88 14.31 -16.55
CA ARG A 387 1.22 14.17 -15.13
C ARG A 387 2.73 14.20 -14.91
N GLU A 388 3.49 13.55 -15.78
CA GLU A 388 4.94 13.53 -15.72
C GLU A 388 5.53 14.93 -16.02
N ASP A 389 4.97 15.65 -16.98
CA ASP A 389 5.36 17.04 -17.28
C ASP A 389 5.05 17.98 -16.10
N ILE A 390 3.88 17.83 -15.46
CA ILE A 390 3.55 18.57 -14.24
C ILE A 390 4.56 18.24 -13.14
N ARG A 391 4.92 16.95 -12.98
CA ARG A 391 5.92 16.51 -11.99
C ARG A 391 7.28 17.21 -12.21
N LYS A 392 7.81 17.17 -13.42
CA LYS A 392 9.10 17.79 -13.77
C LYS A 392 9.09 19.29 -13.52
N LYS A 393 8.01 19.98 -13.86
CA LYS A 393 7.85 21.41 -13.59
C LYS A 393 7.81 21.72 -12.08
N LEU A 394 7.17 20.84 -11.27
CA LEU A 394 7.11 21.02 -9.81
C LEU A 394 8.45 20.85 -9.10
N GLU A 395 9.42 20.17 -9.70
CA GLU A 395 10.77 20.06 -9.16
C GLU A 395 11.53 21.41 -9.24
N SER A 396 11.21 22.24 -10.22
CA SER A 396 11.83 23.55 -10.43
C SER A 396 11.01 24.73 -9.92
N GLU A 397 9.68 24.59 -9.80
CA GLU A 397 8.77 25.66 -9.40
C GLU A 397 8.64 25.77 -7.87
N GLU A 398 8.39 26.99 -7.39
CA GLU A 398 8.09 27.31 -6.00
C GLU A 398 6.75 28.04 -5.91
N GLY A 399 6.10 28.01 -4.76
CA GLY A 399 4.86 28.72 -4.55
C GLY A 399 3.63 28.10 -5.25
N THR A 400 3.72 26.88 -5.75
CA THR A 400 2.64 26.22 -6.48
C THR A 400 1.64 25.56 -5.52
N ILE A 401 0.33 25.74 -5.79
CA ILE A 401 -0.75 25.02 -5.13
C ILE A 401 -1.25 23.94 -6.10
N ILE A 402 -1.12 22.69 -5.71
CA ILE A 402 -1.58 21.53 -6.47
C ILE A 402 -2.88 21.06 -5.87
N VAL A 403 -3.95 21.05 -6.67
CA VAL A 403 -5.25 20.50 -6.26
C VAL A 403 -5.44 19.14 -6.93
N ALA A 404 -5.54 18.08 -6.14
CA ALA A 404 -5.60 16.71 -6.64
C ALA A 404 -6.68 15.87 -5.94
N THR A 405 -7.10 14.76 -6.58
CA THR A 405 -7.89 13.75 -5.87
C THR A 405 -6.99 12.76 -5.14
N TYR A 406 -7.49 12.15 -4.05
CA TYR A 406 -6.76 11.07 -3.36
C TYR A 406 -6.38 9.93 -4.31
N GLY A 407 -7.27 9.57 -5.25
CA GLY A 407 -6.99 8.51 -6.23
C GLY A 407 -5.80 8.83 -7.11
N THR A 408 -5.74 10.02 -7.65
CA THR A 408 -4.66 10.49 -8.54
C THR A 408 -3.34 10.65 -7.76
N CYS A 409 -3.41 11.17 -6.54
CA CYS A 409 -2.23 11.35 -5.72
C CYS A 409 -1.63 10.00 -5.26
N SER A 410 -2.44 8.96 -5.06
CA SER A 410 -1.95 7.63 -4.69
C SER A 410 -1.17 6.93 -5.82
N THR A 411 -1.33 7.37 -7.07
CA THR A 411 -0.79 6.70 -8.26
C THR A 411 0.56 7.22 -8.78
N GLY A 412 1.47 7.63 -7.91
CA GLY A 412 2.86 7.76 -8.37
C GLY A 412 3.43 9.16 -8.58
N ILE A 413 2.77 10.26 -8.19
CA ILE A 413 3.36 11.60 -8.35
C ILE A 413 4.44 11.87 -7.30
N ASN A 414 5.70 11.98 -7.71
CA ASN A 414 6.81 12.34 -6.85
C ASN A 414 6.88 13.87 -6.67
N MET A 415 6.89 14.38 -5.44
CA MET A 415 6.96 15.81 -5.13
C MET A 415 7.97 16.10 -4.03
N PRO A 416 9.28 16.11 -4.32
CA PRO A 416 10.31 16.32 -3.30
C PRO A 416 10.21 17.69 -2.60
N LYS A 417 9.84 18.74 -3.34
CA LYS A 417 9.68 20.11 -2.80
C LYS A 417 8.32 20.39 -2.15
N LEU A 418 7.60 19.37 -1.70
CA LEU A 418 6.29 19.55 -1.04
C LEU A 418 6.49 20.00 0.41
N HIS A 419 5.99 21.17 0.78
CA HIS A 419 6.12 21.77 2.12
C HIS A 419 4.87 21.55 2.98
N GLU A 420 3.68 21.56 2.36
CA GLU A 420 2.42 21.49 3.05
C GLU A 420 1.44 20.57 2.33
N VAL A 421 0.67 19.82 3.12
CA VAL A 421 -0.40 18.94 2.62
C VAL A 421 -1.70 19.33 3.31
N ILE A 422 -2.75 19.57 2.56
CA ILE A 422 -4.08 19.92 3.08
C ILE A 422 -5.06 18.78 2.74
N LEU A 423 -5.53 18.06 3.75
CA LEU A 423 -6.63 17.10 3.59
C LEU A 423 -7.95 17.88 3.62
N TYR A 424 -8.32 18.46 2.47
CA TYR A 424 -9.52 19.31 2.36
C TYR A 424 -10.81 18.50 2.28
N ALA A 425 -10.73 17.26 1.85
CA ALA A 425 -11.81 16.29 1.91
C ALA A 425 -11.44 15.13 2.84
N ASN A 426 -12.41 14.67 3.61
CA ASN A 426 -12.17 13.63 4.60
C ASN A 426 -12.16 12.22 3.97
N SER A 427 -11.07 11.48 4.15
CA SER A 427 -10.98 10.06 3.79
C SER A 427 -10.81 9.21 5.05
N LYS A 428 -11.57 8.12 5.16
CA LYS A 428 -11.38 7.09 6.19
C LYS A 428 -10.14 6.22 5.91
N SER A 429 -9.74 6.12 4.65
CA SER A 429 -8.69 5.20 4.24
C SER A 429 -7.31 5.61 4.77
N LYS A 430 -6.84 4.89 5.80
CA LYS A 430 -5.47 4.97 6.32
C LYS A 430 -4.43 4.91 5.20
N ILE A 431 -4.62 3.99 4.26
CA ILE A 431 -3.70 3.73 3.14
C ILE A 431 -3.57 4.97 2.24
N LYS A 432 -4.71 5.56 1.82
CA LYS A 432 -4.69 6.74 0.94
C LYS A 432 -4.03 7.94 1.60
N VAL A 433 -4.35 8.18 2.87
CA VAL A 433 -3.73 9.24 3.66
C VAL A 433 -2.23 9.04 3.76
N LEU A 434 -1.79 7.82 4.11
CA LEU A 434 -0.39 7.46 4.24
C LEU A 434 0.43 7.63 2.98
N GLN A 435 -0.08 7.12 1.87
CA GLN A 435 0.58 7.24 0.58
C GLN A 435 0.72 8.71 0.15
N SER A 436 -0.29 9.53 0.46
CA SER A 436 -0.23 10.97 0.20
C SER A 436 0.81 11.67 1.08
N LEU A 437 0.86 11.31 2.37
CA LEU A 437 1.81 11.87 3.34
C LEU A 437 3.25 11.47 3.04
N GLY A 438 3.49 10.21 2.71
CA GLY A 438 4.83 9.70 2.42
C GLY A 438 5.55 10.49 1.33
N ARG A 439 4.81 11.07 0.39
CA ARG A 439 5.38 11.92 -0.67
C ARG A 439 5.94 13.23 -0.13
N GLY A 440 5.25 13.83 0.84
CA GLY A 440 5.72 15.01 1.55
C GLY A 440 6.95 14.75 2.43
N LEU A 441 7.15 13.49 2.87
CA LEU A 441 8.26 13.15 3.76
C LEU A 441 9.62 13.05 3.06
N ARG A 442 9.70 13.04 1.74
CA ARG A 442 10.99 13.02 1.03
C ARG A 442 11.82 14.24 1.40
N LYS A 443 13.10 14.01 1.71
CA LYS A 443 14.04 15.10 2.00
C LYS A 443 14.24 15.97 0.77
N HIS A 444 14.29 17.28 1.02
CA HIS A 444 14.73 18.28 0.06
C HIS A 444 15.48 19.38 0.82
N ASN A 445 16.49 20.01 0.17
CA ASN A 445 17.34 21.00 0.81
C ASN A 445 16.59 22.27 1.24
N THR A 446 15.42 22.54 0.64
CA THR A 446 14.59 23.73 0.95
C THR A 446 13.63 23.52 2.12
N LYS A 447 13.54 22.31 2.69
CA LYS A 447 12.57 22.04 3.76
C LYS A 447 13.14 21.22 4.92
N ASN A 448 12.87 21.66 6.14
CA ASN A 448 13.23 20.96 7.37
C ASN A 448 12.05 20.16 7.97
N ARG A 449 10.83 20.48 7.58
CA ARG A 449 9.58 19.82 8.03
C ARG A 449 8.49 19.95 6.98
N VAL A 450 7.49 19.07 7.10
CA VAL A 450 6.22 19.15 6.36
C VAL A 450 5.09 19.39 7.35
N ILE A 451 4.15 20.26 7.00
CA ILE A 451 2.94 20.47 7.79
C ILE A 451 1.78 19.78 7.08
N LEU A 452 1.10 18.89 7.81
CA LEU A 452 -0.15 18.27 7.38
C LEU A 452 -1.32 19.00 8.05
N TYR A 453 -2.10 19.72 7.27
CA TYR A 453 -3.38 20.28 7.72
C TYR A 453 -4.48 19.23 7.51
N ASP A 454 -4.99 18.70 8.61
CA ASP A 454 -6.12 17.77 8.60
C ASP A 454 -7.39 18.54 8.99
N ILE A 455 -8.34 18.67 8.06
CA ILE A 455 -9.57 19.43 8.25
C ILE A 455 -10.65 18.48 8.77
N ILE A 456 -11.20 18.80 9.95
CA ILE A 456 -12.15 17.99 10.68
C ILE A 456 -13.49 18.71 10.72
N ASP A 457 -14.41 18.30 9.86
CA ASP A 457 -15.77 18.87 9.84
C ASP A 457 -16.57 18.31 11.03
N ASP A 458 -16.61 19.09 12.14
CA ASP A 458 -17.28 18.72 13.37
C ASP A 458 -18.70 19.26 13.42
N MET A 459 -19.64 18.39 13.06
CA MET A 459 -21.09 18.61 13.17
C MET A 459 -21.69 17.75 14.30
N SER A 460 -20.90 17.44 15.33
CA SER A 460 -21.36 16.70 16.50
C SER A 460 -22.46 17.44 17.21
N TYR A 461 -23.45 16.72 17.77
CA TYR A 461 -24.57 17.27 18.50
C TYR A 461 -24.91 16.43 19.72
N THR A 462 -25.53 17.06 20.71
CA THR A 462 -25.99 16.36 21.90
C THR A 462 -27.44 15.92 21.71
N ALA A 463 -27.70 14.61 21.87
CA ALA A 463 -29.04 14.05 21.90
C ALA A 463 -29.26 13.45 23.29
N ARG A 464 -30.21 14.05 24.01
CA ARG A 464 -30.45 13.75 25.44
C ARG A 464 -29.16 13.98 26.25
N THR A 465 -28.51 12.91 26.72
CA THR A 465 -27.26 12.96 27.52
C THR A 465 -26.05 12.50 26.76
N ARG A 466 -26.17 12.15 25.47
CA ARG A 466 -25.05 11.59 24.68
C ARG A 466 -24.64 12.54 23.57
N VAL A 467 -23.32 12.71 23.39
CA VAL A 467 -22.78 13.38 22.22
C VAL A 467 -22.77 12.37 21.06
N ILE A 468 -23.37 12.75 19.96
CA ILE A 468 -23.41 12.00 18.71
C ILE A 468 -22.44 12.67 17.76
N HIS A 469 -21.39 11.96 17.41
CA HIS A 469 -20.40 12.42 16.44
C HIS A 469 -20.85 12.07 15.02
N ASN A 470 -20.73 13.04 14.13
CA ASN A 470 -20.94 12.82 12.70
C ASN A 470 -19.84 11.95 12.08
N TYR A 471 -20.06 11.42 10.88
CA TYR A 471 -19.13 10.49 10.21
C TYR A 471 -17.75 11.11 9.94
N LEU A 472 -17.70 12.38 9.54
CA LEU A 472 -16.44 13.06 9.23
C LEU A 472 -15.56 13.23 10.48
N TYR A 473 -16.18 13.49 11.64
CA TYR A 473 -15.48 13.49 12.93
C TYR A 473 -14.98 12.09 13.31
N GLN A 474 -15.78 11.03 13.10
CA GLN A 474 -15.37 9.65 13.39
C GLN A 474 -14.18 9.24 12.51
N HIS A 475 -14.15 9.65 11.23
CA HIS A 475 -13.02 9.42 10.34
C HIS A 475 -11.74 10.10 10.82
N TRP A 476 -11.84 11.29 11.43
CA TRP A 476 -10.70 11.92 12.10
C TRP A 476 -10.16 11.04 13.21
N LYS A 477 -11.01 10.47 14.07
CA LYS A 477 -10.58 9.60 15.16
C LYS A 477 -9.77 8.39 14.67
N GLU A 478 -10.11 7.85 13.51
CA GLU A 478 -9.32 6.78 12.88
C GLU A 478 -7.96 7.29 12.37
N ARG A 479 -7.91 8.49 11.78
CA ARG A 479 -6.64 9.10 11.35
C ARG A 479 -5.77 9.50 12.53
N GLU A 480 -6.36 10.03 13.60
CA GLU A 480 -5.65 10.40 14.83
C GLU A 480 -4.90 9.20 15.44
N LYS A 481 -5.51 8.01 15.47
CA LYS A 481 -4.84 6.78 15.93
C LYS A 481 -3.56 6.53 15.12
N TYR A 482 -3.68 6.65 13.82
CA TYR A 482 -2.55 6.46 12.93
C TYR A 482 -1.45 7.49 13.16
N TYR A 483 -1.78 8.78 13.28
CA TYR A 483 -0.77 9.82 13.55
C TYR A 483 -0.04 9.56 14.88
N LYS A 484 -0.75 9.04 15.87
CA LYS A 484 -0.16 8.61 17.15
C LYS A 484 0.73 7.38 17.00
N GLU A 485 0.34 6.38 16.20
CA GLU A 485 1.17 5.21 15.88
C GLU A 485 2.49 5.59 15.20
N GLN A 486 2.48 6.65 14.38
CA GLN A 486 3.68 7.20 13.74
C GLN A 486 4.40 8.23 14.59
N GLU A 487 3.92 8.50 15.80
CA GLU A 487 4.43 9.52 16.74
C GLU A 487 4.57 10.91 16.12
N PHE A 488 3.69 11.26 15.16
CA PHE A 488 3.67 12.62 14.60
C PHE A 488 3.15 13.61 15.64
N PRO A 489 3.85 14.74 15.89
CA PRO A 489 3.33 15.80 16.74
C PRO A 489 1.99 16.30 16.20
N ILE A 490 0.95 16.30 17.04
CA ILE A 490 -0.40 16.77 16.68
C ILE A 490 -0.66 18.06 17.44
N LYS A 491 -1.00 19.12 16.69
CA LYS A 491 -1.53 20.39 17.24
C LYS A 491 -2.95 20.57 16.70
N THR A 492 -3.87 21.00 17.55
CA THR A 492 -5.27 21.19 17.13
C THR A 492 -5.70 22.63 17.35
N MET A 493 -6.60 23.12 16.50
CA MET A 493 -7.26 24.40 16.63
C MET A 493 -8.74 24.29 16.21
N GLU A 494 -9.56 25.20 16.71
CA GLU A 494 -10.96 25.31 16.29
C GLU A 494 -11.14 26.54 15.39
N LEU A 495 -11.96 26.42 14.35
CA LEU A 495 -12.30 27.48 13.43
C LEU A 495 -13.80 27.49 13.15
N GLY A 496 -14.48 28.59 13.51
CA GLY A 496 -15.89 28.79 13.18
C GLY A 496 -16.08 29.25 11.72
N VAL A 497 -17.03 28.65 11.02
CA VAL A 497 -17.39 28.95 9.62
C VAL A 497 -18.85 29.39 9.49
#